data_77adcdfbc53b762fa0f1db4c8d534e41
#
_entry.id   77adcdfbc53b762fa0f1db4c8d534e41
#
_cell.length_a   1.000
_cell.length_b   1.000
_cell.length_c   1.000
_cell.angle_alpha   90.00
_cell.angle_beta   90.00
_cell.angle_gamma   90.00
#
_symmetry.space_group_name_H-M   'P 1'
#
loop_
_entity.id
_entity.type
_entity.pdbx_description
1 polymer ?
#
loop_
_entity_poly.entity_id
_entity_poly.type
_entity_poly.pdbx_seq_one_letter_code
_entity_poly.pdbx_strand_id
1 'polypeptide(L)'
;MPETTFSQFEQKLKQANQQTPQCADNQFLLLRLFHHIHPRIINELNQVLVPYHIQHHEWTALLMAYAAPDYQILPSTLSSLLDLTRTSLTRLSDDLVSKGLLRRHENRQDRRQIVLQLTPAGIHCIQTAAPICAAARKQMLLPFSASERKQFEQFLRRLLAHLNHETQPESQKSNLPNFHQTEDTYLSYHSHVKMIGQNSSNEIQQWLNQKMPKFA
;
A
#
# COMPACT_ATOMS: atom_id res chain seq x y z
N MET A 1 -28.88 -6.17 8.86
CA MET A 1 -27.40 -6.17 8.97
C MET A 1 -27.01 -4.88 9.65
N PRO A 2 -26.08 -4.85 10.61
CA PRO A 2 -25.62 -3.59 11.17
C PRO A 2 -25.06 -2.72 10.04
N GLU A 3 -25.44 -1.43 10.05
CA GLU A 3 -24.89 -0.47 9.09
C GLU A 3 -23.37 -0.43 9.21
N THR A 4 -22.68 -0.73 8.12
CA THR A 4 -21.22 -0.61 8.08
C THR A 4 -20.85 0.87 8.02
N THR A 5 -19.67 1.23 8.52
CA THR A 5 -19.13 2.61 8.43
C THR A 5 -19.16 3.12 6.98
N PHE A 6 -19.03 2.22 6.00
CA PHE A 6 -19.10 2.55 4.58
C PHE A 6 -20.53 2.87 4.13
N SER A 7 -21.56 2.15 4.61
CA SER A 7 -22.96 2.44 4.29
C SER A 7 -23.38 3.83 4.79
N GLN A 8 -22.91 4.23 5.98
CA GLN A 8 -23.14 5.59 6.51
C GLN A 8 -22.45 6.65 5.63
N PHE A 9 -21.24 6.35 5.15
CA PHE A 9 -20.53 7.23 4.21
C PHE A 9 -21.31 7.37 2.90
N GLU A 10 -21.80 6.27 2.30
CA GLU A 10 -22.61 6.32 1.07
C GLU A 10 -23.90 7.15 1.26
N GLN A 11 -24.54 7.03 2.42
CA GLN A 11 -25.74 7.81 2.74
C GLN A 11 -25.42 9.31 2.79
N LYS A 12 -24.29 9.70 3.41
CA LYS A 12 -23.82 11.09 3.44
C LYS A 12 -23.47 11.61 2.04
N LEU A 13 -22.86 10.79 1.21
CA LEU A 13 -22.60 11.15 -0.19
C LEU A 13 -23.87 11.41 -0.99
N LYS A 14 -24.89 10.56 -0.84
CA LYS A 14 -26.19 10.78 -1.49
C LYS A 14 -26.82 12.12 -1.08
N GLN A 15 -26.72 12.47 0.20
CA GLN A 15 -27.20 13.76 0.72
C GLN A 15 -26.40 14.93 0.12
N ALA A 16 -25.06 14.83 0.06
CA ALA A 16 -24.22 15.86 -0.55
C ALA A 16 -24.53 16.05 -2.03
N ASN A 17 -24.71 14.96 -2.77
CA ASN A 17 -25.03 15.00 -4.20
C ASN A 17 -26.41 15.59 -4.50
N GLN A 18 -27.36 15.52 -3.55
CA GLN A 18 -28.66 16.21 -3.65
C GLN A 18 -28.50 17.74 -3.53
N GLN A 19 -27.54 18.20 -2.72
CA GLN A 19 -27.27 19.62 -2.54
C GLN A 19 -26.40 20.21 -3.66
N THR A 20 -25.41 19.44 -4.10
CA THR A 20 -24.47 19.86 -5.16
C THR A 20 -24.30 18.68 -6.14
N PRO A 21 -25.05 18.65 -7.23
CA PRO A 21 -24.89 17.62 -8.26
C PRO A 21 -23.44 17.54 -8.75
N GLN A 22 -22.97 16.32 -9.02
CA GLN A 22 -21.60 15.98 -9.46
C GLN A 22 -20.50 16.06 -8.39
N CYS A 23 -20.76 16.46 -7.15
CA CYS A 23 -19.74 16.41 -6.10
C CYS A 23 -19.42 14.97 -5.64
N ALA A 24 -20.30 14.01 -5.93
CA ALA A 24 -20.16 12.62 -5.52
C ALA A 24 -20.81 11.66 -6.54
N ASP A 25 -20.19 11.51 -7.68
CA ASP A 25 -20.63 10.59 -8.73
C ASP A 25 -20.27 9.12 -8.44
N ASN A 26 -20.67 8.22 -9.34
CA ASN A 26 -20.35 6.80 -9.23
C ASN A 26 -18.85 6.51 -9.28
N GLN A 27 -18.08 7.33 -10.00
CA GLN A 27 -16.63 7.22 -10.11
C GLN A 27 -15.96 7.55 -8.77
N PHE A 28 -16.41 8.59 -8.10
CA PHE A 28 -15.97 8.92 -6.74
C PHE A 28 -16.22 7.77 -5.77
N LEU A 29 -17.42 7.18 -5.80
CA LEU A 29 -17.77 6.05 -4.94
C LEU A 29 -16.88 4.83 -5.21
N LEU A 30 -16.63 4.51 -6.49
CA LEU A 30 -15.76 3.42 -6.90
C LEU A 30 -14.35 3.59 -6.35
N LEU A 31 -13.73 4.76 -6.56
CA LEU A 31 -12.40 5.06 -6.03
C LEU A 31 -12.37 5.05 -4.50
N ARG A 32 -13.44 5.52 -3.86
CA ARG A 32 -13.55 5.48 -2.40
C ARG A 32 -13.63 4.05 -1.86
N LEU A 33 -14.23 3.11 -2.59
CA LEU A 33 -14.20 1.68 -2.23
C LEU A 33 -12.77 1.14 -2.20
N PHE A 34 -11.92 1.47 -3.16
CA PHE A 34 -10.50 1.09 -3.13
C PHE A 34 -9.81 1.60 -1.87
N HIS A 35 -9.97 2.89 -1.56
CA HIS A 35 -9.40 3.48 -0.34
C HIS A 35 -9.91 2.82 0.95
N HIS A 36 -11.15 2.32 0.94
CA HIS A 36 -11.75 1.70 2.12
C HIS A 36 -11.34 0.22 2.27
N ILE A 37 -11.16 -0.50 1.17
CA ILE A 37 -10.82 -1.93 1.14
C ILE A 37 -9.32 -2.13 1.39
N HIS A 38 -8.45 -1.32 0.78
CA HIS A 38 -7.01 -1.50 0.85
C HIS A 38 -6.45 -1.60 2.28
N PRO A 39 -6.76 -0.68 3.22
CA PRO A 39 -6.25 -0.79 4.60
C PRO A 39 -6.73 -2.04 5.32
N ARG A 40 -7.95 -2.54 5.00
CA ARG A 40 -8.49 -3.77 5.57
C ARG A 40 -7.73 -4.99 5.09
N ILE A 41 -7.44 -5.07 3.78
CA ILE A 41 -6.60 -6.12 3.20
C ILE A 41 -5.23 -6.14 3.87
N ILE A 42 -4.58 -4.99 4.01
CA ILE A 42 -3.25 -4.89 4.65
C ILE A 42 -3.32 -5.31 6.11
N ASN A 43 -4.37 -4.91 6.85
CA ASN A 43 -4.55 -5.31 8.23
C ASN A 43 -4.69 -6.84 8.37
N GLU A 44 -5.53 -7.48 7.57
CA GLU A 44 -5.68 -8.94 7.56
C GLU A 44 -4.37 -9.66 7.25
N LEU A 45 -3.61 -9.16 6.26
CA LEU A 45 -2.30 -9.71 5.94
C LEU A 45 -1.28 -9.50 7.06
N ASN A 46 -1.33 -8.36 7.75
CA ASN A 46 -0.47 -8.11 8.91
C ASN A 46 -0.80 -9.04 10.08
N GLN A 47 -2.09 -9.34 10.32
CA GLN A 47 -2.50 -10.23 11.41
C GLN A 47 -1.88 -11.64 11.27
N VAL A 48 -1.84 -12.19 10.06
CA VAL A 48 -1.24 -13.52 9.84
C VAL A 48 0.28 -13.51 9.90
N LEU A 49 0.90 -12.34 9.82
CA LEU A 49 2.36 -12.15 9.90
C LEU A 49 2.85 -11.81 11.32
N VAL A 50 1.95 -11.56 12.28
CA VAL A 50 2.30 -11.26 13.69
C VAL A 50 3.25 -12.32 14.28
N PRO A 51 3.05 -13.64 14.10
CA PRO A 51 3.95 -14.65 14.68
C PRO A 51 5.38 -14.61 14.14
N TYR A 52 5.57 -13.98 12.99
CA TYR A 52 6.89 -13.81 12.34
C TYR A 52 7.54 -12.46 12.66
N HIS A 53 6.89 -11.61 13.46
CA HIS A 53 7.34 -10.27 13.82
C HIS A 53 7.64 -9.37 12.60
N ILE A 54 6.92 -9.58 11.49
CA ILE A 54 7.03 -8.78 10.26
C ILE A 54 5.67 -8.25 9.84
N GLN A 55 5.70 -7.20 9.02
CA GLN A 55 4.53 -6.60 8.40
C GLN A 55 4.44 -6.97 6.92
N HIS A 56 3.29 -6.70 6.30
CA HIS A 56 3.04 -7.05 4.89
C HIS A 56 4.06 -6.44 3.92
N HIS A 57 4.47 -5.19 4.11
CA HIS A 57 5.46 -4.55 3.26
C HIS A 57 6.85 -5.19 3.42
N GLU A 58 7.24 -5.60 4.63
CA GLU A 58 8.47 -6.36 4.90
C GLU A 58 8.41 -7.76 4.25
N TRP A 59 7.26 -8.45 4.39
CA TRP A 59 6.99 -9.71 3.71
C TRP A 59 7.17 -9.59 2.20
N THR A 60 6.63 -8.53 1.59
CA THR A 60 6.74 -8.33 0.14
C THR A 60 8.19 -8.11 -0.29
N ALA A 61 8.97 -7.34 0.49
CA ALA A 61 10.39 -7.15 0.24
C ALA A 61 11.19 -8.45 0.33
N LEU A 62 10.95 -9.25 1.37
CA LEU A 62 11.57 -10.58 1.52
C LEU A 62 11.19 -11.51 0.36
N LEU A 63 9.93 -11.48 -0.08
CA LEU A 63 9.45 -12.28 -1.21
C LEU A 63 10.16 -11.90 -2.52
N MET A 64 10.40 -10.61 -2.79
CA MET A 64 11.16 -10.16 -3.96
C MET A 64 12.61 -10.61 -3.89
N ALA A 65 13.25 -10.54 -2.74
CA ALA A 65 14.60 -11.06 -2.54
C ALA A 65 14.65 -12.59 -2.67
N TYR A 66 13.61 -13.31 -2.22
CA TYR A 66 13.51 -14.77 -2.35
C TYR A 66 13.38 -15.24 -3.81
N ALA A 67 12.69 -14.45 -4.63
CA ALA A 67 12.54 -14.73 -6.06
C ALA A 67 13.78 -14.35 -6.90
N ALA A 68 14.71 -13.58 -6.33
CA ALA A 68 15.92 -13.14 -7.03
C ALA A 68 17.00 -14.25 -7.07
N PRO A 69 17.89 -14.25 -8.07
CA PRO A 69 19.01 -15.18 -8.15
C PRO A 69 19.86 -15.13 -6.87
N ASP A 70 20.26 -16.29 -6.38
CA ASP A 70 21.07 -16.45 -5.15
C ASP A 70 20.49 -15.74 -3.92
N TYR A 71 19.16 -15.46 -3.94
CA TYR A 71 18.47 -14.69 -2.92
C TYR A 71 19.03 -13.29 -2.71
N GLN A 72 19.57 -12.68 -3.77
CA GLN A 72 20.25 -11.39 -3.75
C GLN A 72 19.53 -10.39 -4.64
N ILE A 73 19.32 -9.17 -4.12
CA ILE A 73 18.69 -8.10 -4.86
C ILE A 73 19.37 -6.76 -4.59
N LEU A 74 19.51 -5.93 -5.63
CA LEU A 74 19.99 -4.56 -5.46
C LEU A 74 18.89 -3.70 -4.81
N PRO A 75 19.27 -2.78 -3.91
CA PRO A 75 18.30 -1.82 -3.33
C PRO A 75 17.54 -1.02 -4.40
N SER A 76 18.21 -0.60 -5.48
CA SER A 76 17.55 0.11 -6.57
C SER A 76 16.49 -0.72 -7.27
N THR A 77 16.75 -2.00 -7.52
CA THR A 77 15.79 -2.93 -8.11
C THR A 77 14.60 -3.16 -7.16
N LEU A 78 14.88 -3.37 -5.87
CA LEU A 78 13.83 -3.57 -4.87
C LEU A 78 12.97 -2.31 -4.71
N SER A 79 13.57 -1.11 -4.73
CA SER A 79 12.87 0.18 -4.71
C SER A 79 11.90 0.30 -5.88
N SER A 80 12.36 -0.01 -7.10
CA SER A 80 11.52 0.03 -8.30
C SER A 80 10.40 -1.00 -8.30
N LEU A 81 10.65 -2.23 -7.79
CA LEU A 81 9.64 -3.29 -7.72
C LEU A 81 8.53 -3.01 -6.71
N LEU A 82 8.83 -2.23 -5.68
CA LEU A 82 7.91 -1.93 -4.58
C LEU A 82 7.35 -0.51 -4.65
N ASP A 83 7.68 0.25 -5.69
CA ASP A 83 7.33 1.68 -5.82
C ASP A 83 7.70 2.51 -4.57
N LEU A 84 8.88 2.25 -4.00
CA LEU A 84 9.35 2.92 -2.79
C LEU A 84 10.40 3.98 -3.11
N THR A 85 10.41 5.06 -2.34
CA THR A 85 11.53 6.01 -2.34
C THR A 85 12.80 5.36 -1.78
N ARG A 86 13.97 5.93 -2.09
CA ARG A 86 15.25 5.47 -1.53
C ARG A 86 15.25 5.51 0.01
N THR A 87 14.66 6.54 0.59
CA THR A 87 14.57 6.71 2.05
C THR A 87 13.69 5.63 2.68
N SER A 88 12.51 5.38 2.11
CA SER A 88 11.59 4.34 2.57
C SER A 88 12.21 2.95 2.46
N LEU A 89 12.91 2.68 1.35
CA LEU A 89 13.63 1.41 1.20
C LEU A 89 14.78 1.26 2.18
N THR A 90 15.53 2.33 2.46
CA THR A 90 16.61 2.28 3.45
C THR A 90 16.07 1.88 4.81
N ARG A 91 15.01 2.53 5.29
CA ARG A 91 14.35 2.18 6.57
C ARG A 91 13.87 0.74 6.57
N LEU A 92 13.13 0.33 5.53
CA LEU A 92 12.64 -1.05 5.38
C LEU A 92 13.79 -2.07 5.44
N SER A 93 14.89 -1.82 4.72
CA SER A 93 16.03 -2.73 4.72
C SER A 93 16.81 -2.72 6.04
N ASP A 94 16.88 -1.59 6.75
CA ASP A 94 17.46 -1.49 8.10
C ASP A 94 16.66 -2.33 9.10
N ASP A 95 15.34 -2.24 9.06
CA ASP A 95 14.44 -3.03 9.90
C ASP A 95 14.60 -4.53 9.63
N LEU A 96 14.66 -4.96 8.38
CA LEU A 96 14.86 -6.36 8.02
C LEU A 96 16.26 -6.88 8.38
N VAL A 97 17.28 -6.05 8.29
CA VAL A 97 18.65 -6.38 8.76
C VAL A 97 18.69 -6.49 10.27
N SER A 98 18.06 -5.56 11.00
CA SER A 98 17.98 -5.62 12.48
C SER A 98 17.26 -6.86 12.99
N LYS A 99 16.26 -7.36 12.24
CA LYS A 99 15.54 -8.62 12.49
C LYS A 99 16.35 -9.86 12.08
N GLY A 100 17.52 -9.69 11.49
CA GLY A 100 18.36 -10.80 11.00
C GLY A 100 17.81 -11.54 9.79
N LEU A 101 16.82 -10.99 9.08
CA LEU A 101 16.18 -11.61 7.92
C LEU A 101 16.90 -11.28 6.60
N LEU A 102 17.52 -10.10 6.53
CA LEU A 102 18.41 -9.68 5.44
C LEU A 102 19.81 -9.40 5.99
N ARG A 103 20.78 -9.43 5.10
CA ARG A 103 22.14 -8.91 5.32
C ARG A 103 22.58 -8.04 4.14
N ARG A 104 23.44 -7.08 4.43
CA ARG A 104 24.09 -6.24 3.44
C ARG A 104 25.52 -6.73 3.18
N HIS A 105 25.90 -6.76 1.94
CA HIS A 105 27.30 -6.98 1.57
C HIS A 105 27.66 -6.22 0.28
N GLU A 106 28.93 -6.07 0.00
CA GLU A 106 29.41 -5.48 -1.24
C GLU A 106 29.13 -6.41 -2.43
N ASN A 107 28.74 -5.83 -3.56
CA ASN A 107 28.61 -6.59 -4.80
C ASN A 107 30.00 -7.07 -5.26
N ARG A 108 30.12 -8.35 -5.55
CA ARG A 108 31.38 -8.94 -6.03
C ARG A 108 31.85 -8.38 -7.38
N GLN A 109 30.92 -7.94 -8.23
CA GLN A 109 31.21 -7.40 -9.55
C GLN A 109 31.49 -5.89 -9.54
N ASP A 110 30.82 -5.16 -8.62
CA ASP A 110 31.03 -3.72 -8.41
C ASP A 110 30.95 -3.39 -6.91
N ARG A 111 32.12 -3.26 -6.29
CA ARG A 111 32.25 -2.97 -4.84
C ARG A 111 31.61 -1.65 -4.39
N ARG A 112 31.23 -0.77 -5.33
CA ARG A 112 30.51 0.48 -5.02
C ARG A 112 29.04 0.23 -4.76
N GLN A 113 28.54 -0.95 -5.11
CA GLN A 113 27.13 -1.32 -4.92
C GLN A 113 26.98 -2.22 -3.70
N ILE A 114 25.97 -1.92 -2.91
CA ILE A 114 25.51 -2.78 -1.81
C ILE A 114 24.45 -3.71 -2.36
N VAL A 115 24.48 -4.96 -1.92
CA VAL A 115 23.48 -5.99 -2.24
C VAL A 115 22.76 -6.37 -0.94
N LEU A 116 21.46 -6.52 -1.02
CA LEU A 116 20.63 -7.12 0.03
C LEU A 116 20.51 -8.62 -0.26
N GLN A 117 20.79 -9.45 0.72
CA GLN A 117 20.70 -10.91 0.60
C GLN A 117 19.89 -11.49 1.75
N LEU A 118 19.00 -12.44 1.43
CA LEU A 118 18.31 -13.21 2.46
C LEU A 118 19.31 -14.02 3.30
N THR A 119 19.06 -14.00 4.59
CA THR A 119 19.75 -14.93 5.51
C THR A 119 19.03 -16.28 5.51
N PRO A 120 19.63 -17.34 6.08
CA PRO A 120 18.91 -18.61 6.31
C PRO A 120 17.61 -18.41 7.11
N ALA A 121 17.61 -17.48 8.10
CA ALA A 121 16.41 -17.13 8.86
C ALA A 121 15.35 -16.44 7.97
N GLY A 122 15.76 -15.56 7.07
CA GLY A 122 14.86 -14.94 6.09
C GLY A 122 14.24 -15.95 5.14
N ILE A 123 15.03 -16.89 4.63
CA ILE A 123 14.55 -18.00 3.78
C ILE A 123 13.53 -18.84 4.53
N HIS A 124 13.84 -19.24 5.76
CA HIS A 124 12.95 -20.01 6.62
C HIS A 124 11.64 -19.25 6.90
N CYS A 125 11.72 -17.97 7.21
CA CYS A 125 10.56 -17.10 7.41
C CYS A 125 9.63 -17.12 6.19
N ILE A 126 10.17 -16.98 4.97
CA ILE A 126 9.37 -17.04 3.74
C ILE A 126 8.71 -18.42 3.60
N GLN A 127 9.46 -19.50 3.75
CA GLN A 127 8.95 -20.85 3.54
C GLN A 127 7.82 -21.22 4.51
N THR A 128 7.92 -20.77 5.76
CA THR A 128 6.92 -21.07 6.81
C THR A 128 5.70 -20.14 6.75
N ALA A 129 5.86 -18.86 6.41
CA ALA A 129 4.76 -17.93 6.33
C ALA A 129 3.98 -18.00 5.01
N ALA A 130 4.61 -18.46 3.91
CA ALA A 130 3.98 -18.48 2.59
C ALA A 130 2.64 -19.24 2.53
N PRO A 131 2.50 -20.45 3.08
CA PRO A 131 1.23 -21.19 3.08
C PRO A 131 0.14 -20.46 3.87
N ILE A 132 0.49 -19.82 4.99
CA ILE A 132 -0.44 -19.08 5.84
C ILE A 132 -0.93 -17.82 5.10
N CYS A 133 -0.02 -17.06 4.50
CA CYS A 133 -0.36 -15.92 3.67
C CYS A 133 -1.21 -16.30 2.44
N ALA A 134 -0.94 -17.45 1.83
CA ALA A 134 -1.74 -17.96 0.71
C ALA A 134 -3.17 -18.30 1.17
N ALA A 135 -3.32 -18.96 2.32
CA ALA A 135 -4.62 -19.26 2.91
C ALA A 135 -5.43 -18.01 3.23
N ALA A 136 -4.79 -16.99 3.83
CA ALA A 136 -5.43 -15.70 4.13
C ALA A 136 -5.93 -15.00 2.85
N ARG A 137 -5.09 -14.92 1.81
CA ARG A 137 -5.51 -14.35 0.51
C ARG A 137 -6.66 -15.12 -0.12
N LYS A 138 -6.63 -16.44 -0.06
CA LYS A 138 -7.73 -17.28 -0.55
C LYS A 138 -9.03 -16.98 0.23
N GLN A 139 -8.95 -16.86 1.54
CA GLN A 139 -10.08 -16.56 2.39
C GLN A 139 -10.70 -15.18 2.06
N MET A 140 -9.89 -14.14 1.90
CA MET A 140 -10.37 -12.81 1.52
C MET A 140 -11.10 -12.78 0.18
N LEU A 141 -10.71 -13.65 -0.76
CA LEU A 141 -11.28 -13.70 -2.10
C LEU A 141 -12.38 -14.78 -2.26
N LEU A 142 -12.81 -15.43 -1.18
CA LEU A 142 -13.89 -16.42 -1.20
C LEU A 142 -15.21 -15.91 -1.79
N PRO A 143 -15.63 -14.63 -1.58
CA PRO A 143 -16.87 -14.14 -2.16
C PRO A 143 -16.89 -14.15 -3.70
N PHE A 144 -15.74 -14.31 -4.35
CA PHE A 144 -15.61 -14.28 -5.80
C PHE A 144 -15.35 -15.68 -6.37
N SER A 145 -16.06 -16.05 -7.42
CA SER A 145 -15.76 -17.21 -8.27
C SER A 145 -14.42 -17.04 -8.99
N ALA A 146 -13.89 -18.11 -9.57
CA ALA A 146 -12.64 -18.05 -10.33
C ALA A 146 -12.73 -17.09 -11.55
N SER A 147 -13.88 -17.07 -12.24
CA SER A 147 -14.11 -16.16 -13.36
C SER A 147 -14.18 -14.70 -12.95
N GLU A 148 -14.87 -14.40 -11.84
CA GLU A 148 -14.96 -13.03 -11.30
C GLU A 148 -13.59 -12.52 -10.83
N ARG A 149 -12.78 -13.36 -10.18
CA ARG A 149 -11.38 -12.98 -9.82
C ARG A 149 -10.55 -12.63 -11.05
N LYS A 150 -10.68 -13.40 -12.14
CA LYS A 150 -9.98 -13.14 -13.39
C LYS A 150 -10.45 -11.82 -14.05
N GLN A 151 -11.76 -11.57 -14.05
CA GLN A 151 -12.31 -10.29 -14.57
C GLN A 151 -11.85 -9.12 -13.72
N PHE A 152 -11.87 -9.25 -12.40
CA PHE A 152 -11.41 -8.21 -11.47
C PHE A 152 -9.92 -7.89 -11.70
N GLU A 153 -9.07 -8.90 -11.84
CA GLU A 153 -7.66 -8.70 -12.20
C GLU A 153 -7.51 -7.94 -13.52
N GLN A 154 -8.29 -8.27 -14.54
CA GLN A 154 -8.24 -7.58 -15.82
C GLN A 154 -8.63 -6.10 -15.71
N PHE A 155 -9.66 -5.78 -14.92
CA PHE A 155 -10.05 -4.38 -14.68
C PHE A 155 -8.94 -3.60 -13.96
N LEU A 156 -8.34 -4.18 -12.92
CA LEU A 156 -7.23 -3.55 -12.21
C LEU A 156 -6.01 -3.32 -13.11
N ARG A 157 -5.65 -4.30 -13.95
CA ARG A 157 -4.54 -4.16 -14.91
C ARG A 157 -4.80 -3.07 -15.96
N ARG A 158 -6.03 -2.96 -16.45
CA ARG A 158 -6.42 -1.89 -17.38
C ARG A 158 -6.35 -0.51 -16.74
N LEU A 159 -6.82 -0.39 -15.50
CA LEU A 159 -6.73 0.86 -14.74
C LEU A 159 -5.26 1.25 -14.48
N LEU A 160 -4.43 0.30 -14.04
CA LEU A 160 -3.01 0.53 -13.80
C LEU A 160 -2.28 0.95 -15.09
N ALA A 161 -2.57 0.28 -16.22
CA ALA A 161 -1.97 0.64 -17.51
C ALA A 161 -2.36 2.06 -17.94
N HIS A 162 -3.62 2.45 -17.76
CA HIS A 162 -4.10 3.80 -18.08
C HIS A 162 -3.38 4.87 -17.23
N LEU A 163 -3.30 4.67 -15.93
CA LEU A 163 -2.61 5.58 -15.02
C LEU A 163 -1.11 5.69 -15.33
N ASN A 164 -0.45 4.61 -15.75
CA ASN A 164 0.96 4.63 -16.12
C ASN A 164 1.23 5.35 -17.47
N HIS A 165 0.27 5.33 -18.41
CA HIS A 165 0.40 6.04 -19.68
C HIS A 165 0.24 7.55 -19.53
N GLU A 166 -0.56 8.02 -18.59
CA GLU A 166 -0.73 9.46 -18.32
C GLU A 166 0.50 10.07 -17.61
N THR A 167 1.37 9.26 -17.04
CA THR A 167 2.62 9.71 -16.40
C THR A 167 3.78 9.96 -17.39
N GLN A 168 3.61 9.72 -18.70
CA GLN A 168 4.59 10.16 -19.70
C GLN A 168 4.31 11.62 -20.10
N PRO A 169 5.28 12.53 -19.97
CA PRO A 169 5.07 13.94 -20.24
C PRO A 169 4.99 14.19 -21.75
N GLU A 170 3.80 14.09 -22.34
CA GLU A 170 3.50 14.88 -23.53
C GLU A 170 3.09 16.29 -23.10
N SER A 171 3.82 17.24 -23.60
CA SER A 171 3.73 18.68 -23.49
C SER A 171 2.30 19.27 -23.46
N GLN A 172 1.56 19.12 -22.37
CA GLN A 172 0.44 19.99 -22.04
C GLN A 172 0.35 20.12 -20.52
N LYS A 173 0.80 21.26 -20.00
CA LYS A 173 0.63 21.67 -18.61
C LYS A 173 -0.86 21.80 -18.30
N SER A 174 -1.45 20.76 -17.75
CA SER A 174 -2.68 20.91 -16.97
C SER A 174 -2.29 21.27 -15.54
N ASN A 175 -2.89 22.30 -14.97
CA ASN A 175 -2.67 22.83 -13.62
C ASN A 175 -3.21 21.90 -12.53
N LEU A 176 -2.95 20.60 -12.61
CA LEU A 176 -3.26 19.65 -11.55
C LEU A 176 -2.07 19.54 -10.59
N PRO A 177 -2.28 19.55 -9.28
CA PRO A 177 -1.21 19.39 -8.31
C PRO A 177 -0.51 18.05 -8.50
N ASN A 178 0.82 18.06 -8.44
CA ASN A 178 1.66 16.89 -8.63
C ASN A 178 1.52 15.95 -7.43
N PHE A 179 0.80 14.84 -7.59
CA PHE A 179 0.49 13.88 -6.54
C PHE A 179 1.68 12.98 -6.12
N HIS A 180 2.86 13.11 -6.76
CA HIS A 180 4.04 12.29 -6.45
C HIS A 180 4.83 12.70 -5.19
N GLN A 181 4.37 13.71 -4.43
CA GLN A 181 5.04 14.16 -3.20
C GLN A 181 4.39 13.66 -1.89
N THR A 182 3.53 12.64 -1.91
CA THR A 182 2.69 12.29 -0.76
C THR A 182 3.01 10.97 -0.06
N GLU A 183 4.22 10.39 -0.23
CA GLU A 183 4.59 9.17 0.53
C GLU A 183 4.75 9.39 2.03
N ASP A 184 5.21 10.57 2.46
CA ASP A 184 5.20 10.95 3.89
C ASP A 184 3.78 11.05 4.45
N THR A 185 2.80 11.34 3.61
CA THR A 185 1.37 11.38 3.97
C THR A 185 0.80 9.97 4.15
N TYR A 186 1.29 8.96 3.42
CA TYR A 186 0.78 7.58 3.51
C TYR A 186 1.21 6.91 4.83
N LEU A 187 2.45 7.10 5.26
CA LEU A 187 2.94 6.61 6.55
C LEU A 187 2.36 7.42 7.72
N SER A 188 2.17 8.74 7.54
CA SER A 188 1.47 9.61 8.47
C SER A 188 -0.02 9.25 8.59
N TYR A 189 -0.68 8.90 7.50
CA TYR A 189 -2.10 8.49 7.49
C TYR A 189 -2.31 7.19 8.29
N HIS A 190 -1.43 6.20 8.17
CA HIS A 190 -1.52 4.97 8.96
C HIS A 190 -1.24 5.19 10.46
N SER A 191 -0.36 6.11 10.80
CA SER A 191 -0.11 6.51 12.19
C SER A 191 -1.31 7.26 12.78
N HIS A 192 -1.98 8.10 12.00
CA HIS A 192 -3.15 8.88 12.42
C HIS A 192 -4.44 8.05 12.48
N VAL A 193 -4.64 7.10 11.58
CA VAL A 193 -5.82 6.19 11.64
C VAL A 193 -5.79 5.33 12.92
N LYS A 194 -4.60 5.00 13.44
CA LYS A 194 -4.47 4.34 14.75
C LYS A 194 -4.87 5.26 15.92
N MET A 195 -4.67 6.58 15.80
CA MET A 195 -5.09 7.56 16.82
C MET A 195 -6.58 7.95 16.73
N ILE A 196 -7.15 8.00 15.53
CA ILE A 196 -8.56 8.40 15.31
C ILE A 196 -9.55 7.33 15.81
N GLY A 197 -9.13 6.07 15.98
CA GLY A 197 -9.95 5.04 16.61
C GLY A 197 -10.28 5.27 18.09
N GLN A 198 -9.69 6.29 18.71
CA GLN A 198 -9.85 6.55 20.16
C GLN A 198 -10.29 7.98 20.53
N ASN A 199 -10.36 8.96 19.62
CA ASN A 199 -10.71 10.34 20.00
C ASN A 199 -11.70 11.05 19.08
N SER A 200 -12.54 11.87 19.71
CA SER A 200 -13.76 12.51 19.26
C SER A 200 -13.61 13.58 18.16
N SER A 201 -14.73 13.82 17.48
CA SER A 201 -14.96 14.74 16.33
C SER A 201 -14.36 16.15 16.40
N ASN A 202 -14.00 16.66 17.56
CA ASN A 202 -13.48 18.03 17.72
C ASN A 202 -12.01 18.19 17.27
N GLU A 203 -11.18 17.16 17.36
CA GLU A 203 -9.76 17.25 16.97
C GLU A 203 -9.57 17.22 15.45
N ILE A 204 -10.47 16.53 14.75
CA ILE A 204 -10.50 16.49 13.28
C ILE A 204 -10.81 17.88 12.71
N GLN A 205 -11.75 18.58 13.34
CA GLN A 205 -12.14 19.92 12.93
C GLN A 205 -11.02 20.95 13.14
N GLN A 206 -10.28 20.83 14.23
CA GLN A 206 -9.11 21.69 14.50
C GLN A 206 -7.95 21.45 13.52
N TRP A 207 -7.69 20.19 13.17
CA TRP A 207 -6.65 19.84 12.20
C TRP A 207 -6.98 20.34 10.78
N LEU A 208 -8.24 20.18 10.32
CA LEU A 208 -8.71 20.70 9.04
C LEU A 208 -8.57 22.22 8.93
N ASN A 209 -8.85 22.93 10.02
CA ASN A 209 -8.74 24.38 10.06
C ASN A 209 -7.28 24.90 10.06
N GLN A 210 -6.31 24.08 10.48
CA GLN A 210 -4.89 24.45 10.52
C GLN A 210 -4.12 24.16 9.23
N LYS A 211 -4.54 23.18 8.43
CA LYS A 211 -3.75 22.66 7.31
C LYS A 211 -4.32 22.95 5.92
N MET A 212 -5.55 23.43 5.80
CA MET A 212 -6.09 23.85 4.50
C MET A 212 -5.87 25.35 4.26
N PRO A 213 -5.22 25.75 3.15
CA PRO A 213 -5.22 27.16 2.75
C PRO A 213 -6.65 27.59 2.42
N LYS A 214 -7.09 28.69 3.00
CA LYS A 214 -8.35 29.33 2.63
C LYS A 214 -8.24 29.76 1.18
N PHE A 215 -8.95 29.09 0.31
CA PHE A 215 -9.19 29.62 -1.02
C PHE A 215 -10.19 30.75 -0.88
N ALA A 216 -9.71 32.00 -1.17
CA ALA A 216 -10.54 33.14 -1.39
C ALA A 216 -11.00 33.18 -2.84
#